data_8e0f22f0ef5e5ce863ea6f3cdf2d5067
#
_entry.id   8e0f22f0ef5e5ce863ea6f3cdf2d5067
#
_cell.length_a   1.000
_cell.length_b   1.000
_cell.length_c   1.000
_cell.angle_alpha   90.00
_cell.angle_beta   90.00
_cell.angle_gamma   90.00
#
_symmetry.space_group_name_H-M   'P 1'
#
loop_
_entity.id
_entity.type
_entity.pdbx_description
1 polymer ?
#
loop_
_entity_poly.entity_id
_entity_poly.type
_entity_poly.pdbx_seq_one_letter_code
_entity_poly.pdbx_strand_id
1 'polypeptide(L)'
;MEIFELKCEAYLKSDISLKDSFDILSKFINYSTYQNKRFDFLDKPTLINNYCFGNFYPIESDRIYKKDNIYKFVIRSINQELIEHLETTLCKNLNNSFLVILSTQKKQIKQFFINELYSATPVIVSDRKDELGKQLFWSLNYNGDISSLEKRLQNNLEKKLKQFYTQEISC
;
A
#
# COMPACT_ATOMS: atom_id res chain seq x y z
N MET A 1 -5.66 -17.25 -7.33
CA MET A 1 -5.62 -16.18 -6.30
C MET A 1 -6.52 -15.04 -6.77
N GLU A 2 -7.44 -14.60 -5.95
CA GLU A 2 -8.32 -13.48 -6.29
C GLU A 2 -7.73 -12.18 -5.74
N ILE A 3 -7.92 -11.09 -6.46
CA ILE A 3 -7.50 -9.75 -6.02
C ILE A 3 -8.74 -8.88 -5.92
N PHE A 4 -8.88 -8.23 -4.79
CA PHE A 4 -9.98 -7.30 -4.51
C PHE A 4 -9.46 -5.87 -4.50
N GLU A 5 -10.23 -4.97 -5.08
CA GLU A 5 -9.93 -3.54 -5.15
C GLU A 5 -11.04 -2.76 -4.46
N LEU A 6 -10.65 -1.84 -3.60
CA LEU A 6 -11.53 -0.85 -2.99
C LEU A 6 -11.13 0.53 -3.51
N LYS A 7 -11.99 1.14 -4.32
CA LYS A 7 -11.86 2.54 -4.73
C LYS A 7 -12.50 3.42 -3.67
N CYS A 8 -11.78 4.46 -3.25
CA CYS A 8 -12.23 5.41 -2.24
C CYS A 8 -12.26 6.81 -2.81
N GLU A 9 -13.31 7.57 -2.48
CA GLU A 9 -13.39 9.00 -2.71
C GLU A 9 -13.21 9.72 -1.39
N ALA A 10 -12.16 10.53 -1.29
CA ALA A 10 -11.76 11.23 -0.08
C ALA A 10 -11.96 12.75 -0.26
N TYR A 11 -12.69 13.36 0.65
CA TYR A 11 -12.76 14.81 0.80
C TYR A 11 -11.67 15.27 1.77
N LEU A 12 -10.87 16.24 1.36
CA LEU A 12 -9.79 16.78 2.20
C LEU A 12 -10.26 17.95 3.04
N LYS A 13 -9.98 17.89 4.34
CA LYS A 13 -10.25 18.94 5.31
C LYS A 13 -9.11 19.97 5.44
N SER A 14 -7.93 19.64 4.91
CA SER A 14 -6.73 20.48 4.90
C SER A 14 -5.90 20.21 3.66
N ASP A 15 -5.02 21.16 3.31
CA ASP A 15 -4.02 20.93 2.28
C ASP A 15 -3.06 19.83 2.72
N ILE A 16 -2.71 18.95 1.79
CA ILE A 16 -1.79 17.83 2.03
C ILE A 16 -0.71 17.84 0.97
N SER A 17 0.56 17.90 1.38
CA SER A 17 1.66 17.78 0.43
C SER A 17 1.74 16.37 -0.15
N LEU A 18 2.21 16.24 -1.40
CA LEU A 18 2.47 14.94 -2.01
C LEU A 18 3.44 14.09 -1.16
N LYS A 19 4.37 14.75 -0.46
CA LYS A 19 5.35 14.09 0.41
C LYS A 19 4.68 13.44 1.62
N ASP A 20 3.70 14.10 2.23
CA ASP A 20 3.07 13.66 3.47
C ASP A 20 1.85 12.77 3.21
N SER A 21 1.29 12.84 2.01
CA SER A 21 0.02 12.17 1.65
C SER A 21 0.05 10.66 1.86
N PHE A 22 1.19 10.03 1.57
CA PHE A 22 1.33 8.58 1.72
C PHE A 22 1.32 8.15 3.19
N ASP A 23 2.00 8.92 4.06
CA ASP A 23 2.02 8.68 5.50
C ASP A 23 0.64 8.92 6.13
N ILE A 24 -0.05 9.97 5.70
CA ILE A 24 -1.41 10.28 6.16
C ILE A 24 -2.38 9.16 5.76
N LEU A 25 -2.33 8.69 4.50
CA LEU A 25 -3.16 7.57 4.04
C LEU A 25 -2.84 6.28 4.78
N SER A 26 -1.55 5.98 4.98
CA SER A 26 -1.13 4.80 5.73
C SER A 26 -1.69 4.79 7.14
N LYS A 27 -1.54 5.90 7.86
CA LYS A 27 -2.09 6.06 9.22
C LYS A 27 -3.62 5.96 9.26
N PHE A 28 -4.28 6.53 8.25
CA PHE A 28 -5.73 6.48 8.15
C PHE A 28 -6.26 5.07 7.93
N ILE A 29 -5.62 4.31 7.03
CA ILE A 29 -5.98 2.91 6.76
C ILE A 29 -5.68 2.05 8.01
N ASN A 30 -4.50 2.19 8.59
CA ASN A 30 -4.11 1.42 9.78
C ASN A 30 -5.05 1.69 10.97
N TYR A 31 -5.44 2.95 11.20
CA TYR A 31 -6.41 3.28 12.24
C TYR A 31 -7.75 2.56 12.04
N SER A 32 -8.19 2.42 10.79
CA SER A 32 -9.45 1.73 10.47
C SER A 32 -9.37 0.21 10.69
N THR A 33 -8.17 -0.37 10.69
CA THR A 33 -7.95 -1.80 10.96
C THR A 33 -7.71 -2.10 12.44
N TYR A 34 -7.14 -1.16 13.19
CA TYR A 34 -6.69 -1.34 14.57
C TYR A 34 -7.80 -1.76 15.56
N GLN A 35 -9.04 -1.42 15.29
CA GLN A 35 -10.17 -1.79 16.15
C GLN A 35 -10.59 -3.27 16.01
N ASN A 36 -10.03 -4.01 15.08
CA ASN A 36 -10.39 -5.40 14.84
C ASN A 36 -9.18 -6.31 15.01
N LYS A 37 -9.17 -7.07 16.12
CA LYS A 37 -8.10 -8.03 16.47
C LYS A 37 -7.76 -9.04 15.35
N ARG A 38 -8.69 -9.28 14.41
CA ARG A 38 -8.43 -10.15 13.25
C ARG A 38 -7.34 -9.62 12.32
N PHE A 39 -7.07 -8.31 12.38
CA PHE A 39 -6.07 -7.65 11.52
C PHE A 39 -4.81 -7.22 12.28
N ASP A 40 -4.61 -7.67 13.53
CA ASP A 40 -3.39 -7.42 14.33
C ASP A 40 -2.10 -7.88 13.61
N PHE A 41 -2.23 -8.77 12.63
CA PHE A 41 -1.08 -9.20 11.82
C PHE A 41 -0.52 -8.09 10.92
N LEU A 42 -1.30 -7.05 10.60
CA LEU A 42 -0.84 -5.92 9.78
C LEU A 42 0.20 -5.07 10.51
N ASP A 43 0.21 -5.09 11.83
CA ASP A 43 1.17 -4.35 12.66
C ASP A 43 2.45 -5.14 12.95
N LYS A 44 2.54 -6.40 12.50
CA LYS A 44 3.74 -7.22 12.71
C LYS A 44 4.81 -6.89 11.68
N PRO A 45 5.98 -6.34 12.09
CA PRO A 45 7.02 -5.91 11.16
C PRO A 45 7.67 -7.08 10.39
N THR A 46 7.43 -8.31 10.82
CA THR A 46 7.97 -9.54 10.21
C THR A 46 7.08 -10.10 9.09
N LEU A 47 5.83 -9.66 9.01
CA LEU A 47 4.89 -10.14 7.99
C LEU A 47 4.77 -9.13 6.85
N ILE A 48 4.64 -9.64 5.64
CA ILE A 48 4.36 -8.82 4.47
C ILE A 48 2.88 -8.46 4.51
N ASN A 49 2.58 -7.17 4.41
CA ASN A 49 1.20 -6.71 4.34
C ASN A 49 0.49 -7.30 3.13
N ASN A 50 -0.68 -7.87 3.37
CA ASN A 50 -1.51 -8.48 2.32
C ASN A 50 -2.29 -7.44 1.51
N TYR A 51 -1.97 -6.17 1.65
CA TYR A 51 -2.58 -5.08 0.89
C TYR A 51 -1.54 -4.08 0.41
N CYS A 52 -1.90 -3.35 -0.62
CA CYS A 52 -1.19 -2.16 -1.07
C CYS A 52 -2.20 -1.06 -1.38
N PHE A 53 -1.74 0.19 -1.36
CA PHE A 53 -2.59 1.32 -1.72
C PHE A 53 -1.82 2.32 -2.59
N GLY A 54 -2.56 3.03 -3.43
CA GLY A 54 -2.06 4.14 -4.22
C GLY A 54 -2.22 5.47 -3.50
N ASN A 55 -1.54 6.49 -4.00
CA ASN A 55 -1.72 7.86 -3.51
C ASN A 55 -3.01 8.49 -4.05
N PHE A 56 -3.33 9.68 -3.60
CA PHE A 56 -4.45 10.48 -4.12
C PHE A 56 -4.28 10.77 -5.61
N TYR A 57 -5.40 10.76 -6.33
CA TYR A 57 -5.48 11.09 -7.75
C TYR A 57 -6.68 12.02 -8.02
N PRO A 58 -6.53 13.01 -8.91
CA PRO A 58 -5.34 13.35 -9.68
C PRO A 58 -4.22 13.96 -8.83
N ILE A 59 -2.98 13.91 -9.35
CA ILE A 59 -1.84 14.60 -8.73
C ILE A 59 -1.85 16.04 -9.21
N GLU A 60 -1.85 16.98 -8.26
CA GLU A 60 -1.81 18.41 -8.54
C GLU A 60 -0.43 18.85 -9.08
N SER A 61 -0.41 19.80 -9.98
CA SER A 61 0.82 20.29 -10.62
C SER A 61 1.82 20.89 -9.64
N ASP A 62 1.32 21.53 -8.58
CA ASP A 62 2.12 22.09 -7.47
C ASP A 62 2.46 21.08 -6.37
N ARG A 63 2.07 19.80 -6.55
CA ARG A 63 2.28 18.71 -5.59
C ARG A 63 1.63 18.93 -4.23
N ILE A 64 0.53 19.68 -4.19
CA ILE A 64 -0.27 19.92 -2.98
C ILE A 64 -1.72 19.58 -3.28
N TYR A 65 -2.25 18.56 -2.65
CA TYR A 65 -3.66 18.24 -2.68
C TYR A 65 -4.43 19.29 -1.87
N LYS A 66 -5.45 19.86 -2.47
CA LYS A 66 -6.13 21.06 -1.92
C LYS A 66 -7.25 20.67 -0.96
N LYS A 67 -7.34 21.44 0.11
CA LYS A 67 -8.49 21.45 0.98
C LYS A 67 -9.78 21.67 0.19
N ASP A 68 -10.87 21.12 0.69
CA ASP A 68 -12.23 21.22 0.13
C ASP A 68 -12.39 20.55 -1.26
N ASN A 69 -11.37 19.81 -1.73
CA ASN A 69 -11.43 19.02 -2.95
C ASN A 69 -11.61 17.53 -2.66
N ILE A 70 -12.12 16.82 -3.66
CA ILE A 70 -12.33 15.37 -3.62
C ILE A 70 -11.25 14.71 -4.48
N TYR A 71 -10.55 13.76 -3.88
CA TYR A 71 -9.55 12.93 -4.53
C TYR A 71 -9.92 11.46 -4.43
N LYS A 72 -9.36 10.65 -5.34
CA LYS A 72 -9.55 9.21 -5.34
C LYS A 72 -8.26 8.51 -4.97
N PHE A 73 -8.38 7.40 -4.26
CA PHE A 73 -7.28 6.46 -4.08
C PHE A 73 -7.82 5.03 -4.11
N VAL A 74 -6.91 4.08 -4.20
CA VAL A 74 -7.26 2.67 -4.37
C VAL A 74 -6.50 1.83 -3.38
N ILE A 75 -7.19 0.91 -2.71
CA ILE A 75 -6.59 -0.15 -1.89
C ILE A 75 -6.80 -1.48 -2.61
N ARG A 76 -5.77 -2.33 -2.67
CA ARG A 76 -5.86 -3.68 -3.23
C ARG A 76 -5.37 -4.70 -2.22
N SER A 77 -6.05 -5.82 -2.14
CA SER A 77 -5.70 -6.92 -1.27
C SER A 77 -6.11 -8.26 -1.89
N ILE A 78 -5.39 -9.31 -1.51
CA ILE A 78 -5.80 -10.69 -1.74
C ILE A 78 -6.75 -11.19 -0.63
N ASN A 79 -6.84 -10.45 0.48
CA ASN A 79 -7.72 -10.77 1.60
C ASN A 79 -9.05 -10.04 1.42
N GLN A 80 -10.10 -10.81 1.10
CA GLN A 80 -11.45 -10.30 0.91
C GLN A 80 -12.02 -9.71 2.20
N GLU A 81 -11.84 -10.38 3.34
CA GLU A 81 -12.36 -9.90 4.64
C GLU A 81 -11.78 -8.53 5.02
N LEU A 82 -10.49 -8.30 4.71
CA LEU A 82 -9.87 -7.00 4.93
C LEU A 82 -10.54 -5.91 4.10
N ILE A 83 -10.78 -6.18 2.83
CA ILE A 83 -11.44 -5.21 1.92
C ILE A 83 -12.87 -4.91 2.38
N GLU A 84 -13.63 -5.92 2.80
CA GLU A 84 -15.00 -5.76 3.34
C GLU A 84 -15.00 -4.97 4.65
N HIS A 85 -14.03 -5.23 5.51
CA HIS A 85 -13.86 -4.46 6.72
C HIS A 85 -13.55 -2.98 6.42
N LEU A 86 -12.60 -2.72 5.53
CA LEU A 86 -12.24 -1.35 5.14
C LEU A 86 -13.41 -0.64 4.44
N GLU A 87 -14.18 -1.31 3.60
CA GLU A 87 -15.37 -0.75 2.97
C GLU A 87 -16.35 -0.19 4.00
N THR A 88 -16.51 -0.88 5.12
CA THR A 88 -17.45 -0.47 6.17
C THR A 88 -16.87 0.52 7.18
N THR A 89 -15.57 0.48 7.44
CA THR A 89 -14.93 1.26 8.53
C THR A 89 -14.36 2.58 8.07
N LEU A 90 -13.84 2.67 6.82
CA LEU A 90 -13.25 3.91 6.33
C LEU A 90 -14.26 5.07 6.30
N CYS A 91 -15.50 4.82 5.88
CA CYS A 91 -16.56 5.85 5.87
C CYS A 91 -17.02 6.27 7.28
N LYS A 92 -16.79 5.43 8.29
CA LYS A 92 -17.15 5.74 9.70
C LYS A 92 -16.10 6.59 10.41
N ASN A 93 -14.89 6.68 9.88
CA ASN A 93 -13.80 7.44 10.48
C ASN A 93 -13.93 8.94 10.19
N LEU A 94 -14.92 9.59 10.79
CA LEU A 94 -15.24 11.00 10.58
C LEU A 94 -14.34 11.97 11.41
N ASN A 95 -13.66 11.46 12.42
CA ASN A 95 -12.87 12.28 13.36
C ASN A 95 -11.43 12.54 12.87
N ASN A 96 -11.08 12.10 11.67
CA ASN A 96 -9.77 12.40 11.11
C ASN A 96 -9.67 13.90 10.76
N SER A 97 -8.54 14.53 11.10
CA SER A 97 -8.31 15.96 10.88
C SER A 97 -7.97 16.30 9.42
N PHE A 98 -7.52 15.33 8.63
CA PHE A 98 -7.04 15.55 7.27
C PHE A 98 -8.09 15.23 6.21
N LEU A 99 -8.84 14.15 6.39
CA LEU A 99 -9.76 13.67 5.36
C LEU A 99 -10.96 12.91 5.93
N VAL A 100 -11.99 12.79 5.10
CA VAL A 100 -13.11 11.85 5.31
C VAL A 100 -13.37 11.11 4.01
N ILE A 101 -13.80 9.85 4.11
CA ILE A 101 -14.22 9.07 2.95
C ILE A 101 -15.70 9.31 2.69
N LEU A 102 -16.01 9.76 1.49
CA LEU A 102 -17.39 10.02 1.05
C LEU A 102 -18.05 8.76 0.52
N SER A 103 -17.30 7.98 -0.24
CA SER A 103 -17.80 6.75 -0.84
C SER A 103 -16.70 5.71 -1.02
N THR A 104 -17.10 4.45 -1.02
CA THR A 104 -16.24 3.30 -1.34
C THR A 104 -16.94 2.44 -2.39
N GLN A 105 -16.16 1.83 -3.27
CA GLN A 105 -16.64 0.89 -4.27
C GLN A 105 -15.70 -0.32 -4.32
N LYS A 106 -16.21 -1.47 -3.91
CA LYS A 106 -15.49 -2.75 -3.98
C LYS A 106 -15.69 -3.39 -5.36
N LYS A 107 -14.64 -3.96 -5.91
CA LYS A 107 -14.70 -4.86 -7.06
C LYS A 107 -13.64 -5.95 -6.96
N GLN A 108 -13.92 -7.10 -7.57
CA GLN A 108 -12.94 -8.13 -7.83
C GLN A 108 -12.22 -7.83 -9.14
N ILE A 109 -10.89 -7.90 -9.13
CA ILE A 109 -10.07 -7.70 -10.33
C ILE A 109 -9.90 -9.03 -11.03
N LYS A 110 -10.30 -9.10 -12.29
CA LYS A 110 -9.97 -10.24 -13.15
C LYS A 110 -8.47 -10.26 -13.40
N GLN A 111 -7.85 -11.40 -13.16
CA GLN A 111 -6.45 -11.60 -13.50
C GLN A 111 -6.35 -12.04 -14.97
N PHE A 112 -5.42 -11.42 -15.66
CA PHE A 112 -5.03 -11.80 -17.01
C PHE A 112 -3.60 -12.36 -16.96
N PHE A 113 -3.25 -13.15 -17.95
CA PHE A 113 -1.87 -13.57 -18.13
C PHE A 113 -1.00 -12.33 -18.37
N ILE A 114 0.02 -12.14 -17.53
CA ILE A 114 0.91 -10.97 -17.57
C ILE A 114 2.24 -11.44 -18.17
N ASN A 115 2.58 -10.90 -19.33
CA ASN A 115 3.85 -11.17 -20.00
C ASN A 115 4.93 -10.16 -19.62
N GLU A 116 4.53 -8.90 -19.33
CA GLU A 116 5.43 -7.80 -19.08
C GLU A 116 4.91 -6.93 -17.95
N LEU A 117 5.82 -6.40 -17.15
CA LEU A 117 5.54 -5.45 -16.08
C LEU A 117 6.42 -4.21 -16.27
N TYR A 118 5.80 -3.05 -16.18
CA TYR A 118 6.48 -1.77 -16.19
C TYR A 118 6.31 -1.07 -14.84
N SER A 119 7.42 -0.55 -14.31
CA SER A 119 7.35 0.31 -13.14
C SER A 119 6.96 1.72 -13.57
N ALA A 120 5.83 2.22 -13.09
CA ALA A 120 5.39 3.60 -13.33
C ALA A 120 6.13 4.63 -12.46
N THR A 121 6.83 4.16 -11.43
CA THR A 121 7.63 4.97 -10.50
C THR A 121 8.99 4.33 -10.27
N PRO A 122 10.02 5.08 -9.86
CA PRO A 122 11.30 4.49 -9.50
C PRO A 122 11.14 3.40 -8.44
N VAL A 123 11.79 2.26 -8.66
CA VAL A 123 11.83 1.15 -7.71
C VAL A 123 12.99 1.36 -6.76
N ILE A 124 12.70 1.36 -5.46
CA ILE A 124 13.70 1.47 -4.40
C ILE A 124 13.81 0.11 -3.72
N VAL A 125 15.01 -0.46 -3.72
CA VAL A 125 15.30 -1.73 -3.08
C VAL A 125 16.22 -1.49 -1.89
N SER A 126 15.79 -1.92 -0.70
CA SER A 126 16.60 -1.87 0.50
C SER A 126 17.76 -2.85 0.38
N ASP A 127 18.97 -2.39 0.68
CA ASP A 127 20.17 -3.25 0.67
C ASP A 127 20.49 -3.74 2.09
N ARG A 128 21.10 -2.90 2.90
CA ARG A 128 21.57 -3.21 4.24
C ARG A 128 21.42 -2.00 5.14
N LYS A 129 21.68 -2.15 6.41
CA LYS A 129 21.88 -1.02 7.31
C LYS A 129 23.37 -0.72 7.40
N ASP A 130 23.72 0.56 7.50
CA ASP A 130 25.08 0.98 7.82
C ASP A 130 25.41 0.71 9.30
N GLU A 131 26.62 1.04 9.70
CA GLU A 131 27.12 0.86 11.08
C GLU A 131 26.33 1.67 12.12
N LEU A 132 25.63 2.74 11.67
CA LEU A 132 24.77 3.58 12.50
C LEU A 132 23.30 3.12 12.48
N GLY A 133 22.99 1.99 11.80
CA GLY A 133 21.65 1.45 11.68
C GLY A 133 20.76 2.13 10.63
N LYS A 134 21.30 3.07 9.84
CA LYS A 134 20.57 3.74 8.76
C LYS A 134 20.39 2.81 7.56
N GLN A 135 19.17 2.78 7.02
CA GLN A 135 18.86 1.96 5.85
C GLN A 135 19.60 2.48 4.61
N LEU A 136 20.39 1.61 4.01
CA LEU A 136 21.00 1.83 2.70
C LEU A 136 20.09 1.23 1.61
N PHE A 137 20.13 1.87 0.44
CA PHE A 137 19.38 1.43 -0.72
C PHE A 137 20.34 0.94 -1.80
N TRP A 138 19.89 -0.05 -2.56
CA TRP A 138 20.66 -0.53 -3.69
C TRP A 138 20.83 0.58 -4.74
N SER A 139 22.03 0.75 -5.25
CA SER A 139 22.32 1.63 -6.39
C SER A 139 23.45 1.05 -7.22
N LEU A 140 23.41 1.29 -8.53
CA LEU A 140 24.41 0.80 -9.46
C LEU A 140 25.80 1.28 -9.11
N ASN A 141 25.94 2.52 -8.64
CA ASN A 141 27.22 3.12 -8.27
C ASN A 141 27.87 2.47 -7.03
N TYR A 142 27.05 1.94 -6.11
CA TYR A 142 27.54 1.33 -4.87
C TYR A 142 27.69 -0.18 -4.96
N ASN A 143 26.77 -0.83 -5.66
CA ASN A 143 26.67 -2.29 -5.71
C ASN A 143 27.26 -2.86 -7.00
N GLY A 144 27.41 -2.03 -8.05
CA GLY A 144 28.15 -2.33 -9.28
C GLY A 144 27.61 -3.47 -10.15
N ASP A 145 26.55 -4.16 -9.69
CA ASP A 145 26.09 -5.40 -10.32
C ASP A 145 24.56 -5.53 -10.33
N ILE A 146 24.00 -5.57 -11.53
CA ILE A 146 22.56 -5.74 -11.75
C ILE A 146 22.10 -7.12 -11.27
N SER A 147 22.95 -8.17 -11.38
CA SER A 147 22.58 -9.52 -10.95
C SER A 147 22.28 -9.57 -9.43
N SER A 148 22.93 -8.73 -8.64
CA SER A 148 22.62 -8.61 -7.21
C SER A 148 21.23 -8.05 -6.96
N LEU A 149 20.77 -7.09 -7.78
CA LEU A 149 19.41 -6.54 -7.74
C LEU A 149 18.39 -7.60 -8.13
N GLU A 150 18.63 -8.30 -9.24
CA GLU A 150 17.75 -9.38 -9.74
C GLU A 150 17.56 -10.47 -8.68
N LYS A 151 18.66 -10.94 -8.07
CA LYS A 151 18.61 -11.95 -7.01
C LYS A 151 17.84 -11.47 -5.77
N ARG A 152 17.95 -10.19 -5.40
CA ARG A 152 17.18 -9.60 -4.29
C ARG A 152 15.70 -9.51 -4.60
N LEU A 153 15.35 -9.09 -5.81
CA LEU A 153 13.96 -9.04 -6.27
C LEU A 153 13.36 -10.43 -6.31
N GLN A 154 14.08 -11.41 -6.87
CA GLN A 154 13.66 -12.81 -6.91
C GLN A 154 13.41 -13.35 -5.49
N ASN A 155 14.37 -13.21 -4.58
CA ASN A 155 14.23 -13.67 -3.20
C ASN A 155 13.05 -13.01 -2.47
N ASN A 156 12.79 -11.72 -2.74
CA ASN A 156 11.64 -11.02 -2.17
C ASN A 156 10.31 -11.57 -2.71
N LEU A 157 10.23 -11.81 -4.02
CA LEU A 157 9.06 -12.41 -4.66
C LEU A 157 8.80 -13.83 -4.16
N GLU A 158 9.84 -14.66 -4.05
CA GLU A 158 9.71 -16.03 -3.52
C GLU A 158 9.20 -16.04 -2.07
N LYS A 159 9.70 -15.14 -1.22
CA LYS A 159 9.21 -15.00 0.17
C LYS A 159 7.73 -14.60 0.20
N LYS A 160 7.33 -13.66 -0.65
CA LYS A 160 5.93 -13.24 -0.75
C LYS A 160 5.04 -14.38 -1.24
N LEU A 161 5.45 -15.07 -2.28
CA LEU A 161 4.71 -16.23 -2.79
C LEU A 161 4.53 -17.31 -1.72
N LYS A 162 5.61 -17.69 -1.04
CA LYS A 162 5.54 -18.68 0.05
C LYS A 162 4.58 -18.24 1.15
N GLN A 163 4.62 -16.98 1.58
CA GLN A 163 3.72 -16.47 2.61
C GLN A 163 2.25 -16.54 2.16
N PHE A 164 1.95 -16.14 0.92
CA PHE A 164 0.58 -16.13 0.40
C PHE A 164 0.01 -17.53 0.20
N TYR A 165 0.79 -18.45 -0.35
CA TYR A 165 0.34 -19.83 -0.56
C TYR A 165 0.23 -20.63 0.75
N THR A 166 1.06 -20.35 1.76
CA THR A 166 0.95 -21.03 3.06
C THR A 166 -0.30 -20.60 3.82
N GLN A 167 -0.78 -19.38 3.63
CA GLN A 167 -2.03 -18.90 4.22
C GLN A 167 -3.28 -19.53 3.58
N GLU A 168 -3.22 -19.90 2.29
CA GLU A 168 -4.33 -20.62 1.61
C GLU A 168 -4.44 -22.09 2.04
N ILE A 169 -3.36 -22.69 2.55
CA ILE A 169 -3.31 -24.11 2.94
C ILE A 169 -3.72 -24.33 4.42
N SER A 170 -3.81 -23.27 5.21
CA SER A 170 -4.14 -23.33 6.64
C SER A 170 -5.61 -23.03 6.98
N CYS A 171 -6.50 -23.07 5.98
CA CYS A 171 -7.96 -22.93 6.15
C CYS A 171 -8.65 -24.28 6.24
#